data_449a14fa018df79586f268795f6e4e94
#
_entry.id   449a14fa018df79586f268795f6e4e94
#
_cell.length_a   1.000
_cell.length_b   1.000
_cell.length_c   1.000
_cell.angle_alpha   90.00
_cell.angle_beta   90.00
_cell.angle_gamma   90.00
#
_symmetry.space_group_name_H-M   'P 1'
#
loop_
_entity.id
_entity.type
_entity.pdbx_description
1 polymer ?
#
loop_
_entity_poly.entity_id
_entity_poly.type
_entity_poly.pdbx_seq_one_letter_code
_entity_poly.pdbx_strand_id
1 'polypeptide(L)'
;MLETLDLKKKLSKPHYSKAMTELQESLRKLQYAAQEAELPVIICLEGWDTAGKGHVIKKLTEKLDPRLFRVRSGSPPSSLEQRYHFLWRYQVALPNDGEMAVLDHSWYGRVLVERCDKLVKKKLWREAYQQINEFERWLTDDGQVLIKFWMHISKKEQKKRFRECQADPLLRWKITKEYKQHHRQYDRWLTAVEEMLAKTHSAHAPWTVVEANDPRWARVKIFQTLAKKVEEALARRKAVPAAVSRTAAARAATKAARAERAVTDSARARAEERKTTEEVAHA
;
A
#
# COMPACT_ATOMS: atom_id res chain seq x y z
N MET A 1 -12.19 15.06 -11.32
CA MET A 1 -11.54 15.07 -9.97
C MET A 1 -10.26 15.92 -9.93
N LEU A 2 -9.46 15.90 -10.97
CA LEU A 2 -8.17 16.62 -10.96
C LEU A 2 -8.31 18.12 -11.27
N GLU A 3 -9.30 18.51 -12.02
CA GLU A 3 -9.55 19.93 -12.42
C GLU A 3 -9.84 20.86 -11.24
N THR A 4 -10.38 20.32 -10.13
CA THR A 4 -10.73 21.10 -8.94
C THR A 4 -9.60 21.20 -7.92
N LEU A 5 -8.41 20.64 -8.23
CA LEU A 5 -7.28 20.62 -7.30
C LEU A 5 -6.56 21.97 -7.25
N ASP A 6 -6.44 22.51 -6.04
CA ASP A 6 -5.59 23.67 -5.80
C ASP A 6 -4.13 23.27 -5.58
N LEU A 7 -3.36 23.18 -6.66
CA LEU A 7 -1.93 22.84 -6.63
C LEU A 7 -1.04 23.94 -6.03
N LYS A 8 -1.60 25.10 -5.62
CA LYS A 8 -0.86 26.18 -4.94
C LYS A 8 -0.77 25.95 -3.42
N LYS A 9 -1.48 24.98 -2.87
CA LYS A 9 -1.41 24.65 -1.45
C LYS A 9 0.02 24.38 -0.98
N LYS A 10 0.39 25.03 0.13
CA LYS A 10 1.73 24.96 0.73
C LYS A 10 1.63 24.87 2.24
N LEU A 11 2.65 24.30 2.86
CA LEU A 11 2.79 24.25 4.31
C LEU A 11 4.16 24.81 4.73
N SER A 12 4.17 25.70 5.72
CA SER A 12 5.41 26.24 6.24
C SER A 12 6.23 25.17 6.97
N LYS A 13 7.55 25.34 7.02
CA LYS A 13 8.44 24.37 7.67
C LYS A 13 8.12 24.15 9.16
N PRO A 14 7.83 25.20 9.99
CA PRO A 14 7.46 25.01 11.39
C PRO A 14 6.17 24.20 11.54
N HIS A 15 5.10 24.55 10.83
CA HIS A 15 3.84 23.82 10.87
C HIS A 15 4.00 22.36 10.41
N TYR A 16 4.79 22.13 9.36
CA TYR A 16 5.11 20.78 8.90
C TYR A 16 5.81 19.96 9.98
N SER A 17 6.87 20.51 10.60
CA SER A 17 7.64 19.78 11.62
C SER A 17 6.77 19.39 12.81
N LYS A 18 5.95 20.32 13.34
CA LYS A 18 5.01 20.03 14.44
C LYS A 18 4.00 18.95 14.04
N ALA A 19 3.29 19.15 12.93
CA ALA A 19 2.27 18.21 12.47
C ALA A 19 2.84 16.81 12.20
N MET A 20 4.02 16.71 11.59
CA MET A 20 4.63 15.40 11.27
C MET A 20 5.05 14.63 12.53
N THR A 21 5.58 15.31 13.55
CA THR A 21 5.93 14.67 14.82
C THR A 21 4.70 14.04 15.47
N GLU A 22 3.61 14.80 15.57
CA GLU A 22 2.35 14.35 16.17
C GLU A 22 1.72 13.20 15.36
N LEU A 23 1.70 13.33 14.02
CA LEU A 23 1.11 12.33 13.13
C LEU A 23 1.91 11.02 13.09
N GLN A 24 3.24 11.07 13.10
CA GLN A 24 4.07 9.86 13.15
C GLN A 24 3.87 9.10 14.46
N GLU A 25 3.75 9.82 15.58
CA GLU A 25 3.46 9.20 16.87
C GLU A 25 2.06 8.60 16.92
N SER A 26 1.06 9.33 16.41
CA SER A 26 -0.32 8.82 16.28
C SER A 26 -0.38 7.56 15.42
N LEU A 27 0.24 7.57 14.23
CA LEU A 27 0.25 6.40 13.34
C LEU A 27 0.95 5.19 13.97
N ARG A 28 2.00 5.39 14.77
CA ARG A 28 2.63 4.29 15.52
C ARG A 28 1.66 3.68 16.54
N LYS A 29 0.94 4.51 17.31
CA LYS A 29 -0.08 4.04 18.24
C LYS A 29 -1.20 3.30 17.52
N LEU A 30 -1.65 3.82 16.39
CA LEU A 30 -2.67 3.20 15.55
C LEU A 30 -2.20 1.87 14.93
N GLN A 31 -0.92 1.73 14.60
CA GLN A 31 -0.35 0.47 14.15
C GLN A 31 -0.48 -0.62 15.22
N TYR A 32 -0.12 -0.33 16.47
CA TYR A 32 -0.29 -1.29 17.56
C TYR A 32 -1.77 -1.58 17.86
N ALA A 33 -2.63 -0.57 17.82
CA ALA A 33 -4.08 -0.78 17.96
C ALA A 33 -4.68 -1.64 16.82
N ALA A 34 -4.18 -1.48 15.59
CA ALA A 34 -4.57 -2.32 14.46
C ALA A 34 -4.09 -3.76 14.64
N GLN A 35 -2.87 -3.96 15.16
CA GLN A 35 -2.34 -5.28 15.50
C GLN A 35 -3.20 -5.97 16.57
N GLU A 36 -3.50 -5.28 17.66
CA GLU A 36 -4.34 -5.81 18.75
C GLU A 36 -5.75 -6.16 18.28
N ALA A 37 -6.32 -5.32 17.40
CA ALA A 37 -7.62 -5.54 16.78
C ALA A 37 -7.60 -6.53 15.61
N GLU A 38 -6.44 -7.12 15.26
CA GLU A 38 -6.27 -7.99 14.08
C GLU A 38 -6.81 -7.32 12.79
N LEU A 39 -6.61 -6.01 12.64
CA LEU A 39 -7.12 -5.19 11.54
C LEU A 39 -6.07 -5.06 10.43
N PRO A 40 -6.21 -5.73 9.27
CA PRO A 40 -5.29 -5.57 8.14
C PRO A 40 -5.51 -4.22 7.47
N VAL A 41 -4.41 -3.51 7.15
CA VAL A 41 -4.45 -2.20 6.49
C VAL A 41 -3.64 -2.22 5.21
N ILE A 42 -4.27 -1.88 4.08
CA ILE A 42 -3.63 -1.78 2.77
C ILE A 42 -3.58 -0.33 2.35
N ILE A 43 -2.39 0.16 2.02
CA ILE A 43 -2.13 1.54 1.59
C ILE A 43 -1.62 1.52 0.16
N CYS A 44 -2.43 1.96 -0.80
CA CYS A 44 -2.03 2.12 -2.19
C CYS A 44 -1.53 3.53 -2.44
N LEU A 45 -0.27 3.68 -2.83
CA LEU A 45 0.35 4.94 -3.21
C LEU A 45 0.57 4.98 -4.72
N GLU A 46 -0.28 5.72 -5.40
CA GLU A 46 -0.19 6.00 -6.83
C GLU A 46 0.11 7.49 -7.06
N GLY A 47 0.56 7.83 -8.25
CA GLY A 47 0.85 9.21 -8.59
C GLY A 47 1.91 9.33 -9.67
N TRP A 48 2.09 10.57 -10.13
CA TRP A 48 3.08 10.88 -11.16
C TRP A 48 4.50 10.46 -10.76
N ASP A 49 5.32 10.19 -11.77
CA ASP A 49 6.77 10.07 -11.58
C ASP A 49 7.30 11.33 -10.91
N THR A 50 8.17 11.17 -9.94
CA THR A 50 8.70 12.24 -9.07
C THR A 50 7.66 12.98 -8.21
N ALA A 51 6.42 12.51 -8.10
CA ALA A 51 5.43 13.10 -7.19
C ALA A 51 5.85 12.99 -5.70
N GLY A 52 6.77 12.10 -5.37
CA GLY A 52 7.32 11.96 -4.02
C GLY A 52 6.84 10.73 -3.25
N LYS A 53 6.29 9.72 -3.93
CA LYS A 53 5.82 8.45 -3.30
C LYS A 53 6.87 7.84 -2.37
N GLY A 54 8.07 7.59 -2.84
CA GLY A 54 9.15 7.00 -2.02
C GLY A 54 9.55 7.84 -0.82
N HIS A 55 9.42 9.19 -0.88
CA HIS A 55 9.64 10.05 0.28
C HIS A 55 8.49 9.96 1.31
N VAL A 56 7.26 9.77 0.83
CA VAL A 56 6.11 9.49 1.73
C VAL A 56 6.32 8.17 2.44
N ILE A 57 6.66 7.11 1.70
CA ILE A 57 6.93 5.78 2.26
C ILE A 57 8.05 5.85 3.30
N LYS A 58 9.19 6.47 2.97
CA LYS A 58 10.30 6.65 3.91
C LYS A 58 9.85 7.33 5.21
N LYS A 59 9.06 8.42 5.11
CA LYS A 59 8.57 9.13 6.29
C LYS A 59 7.50 8.34 7.05
N LEU A 60 6.69 7.56 6.38
CA LEU A 60 5.69 6.70 6.99
C LEU A 60 6.35 5.58 7.81
N THR A 61 7.33 4.89 7.21
CA THR A 61 7.99 3.74 7.83
C THR A 61 9.05 4.11 8.88
N GLU A 62 9.45 5.38 8.96
CA GLU A 62 10.52 5.87 9.85
C GLU A 62 10.22 5.63 11.35
N LYS A 63 8.95 5.63 11.75
CA LYS A 63 8.52 5.47 13.15
C LYS A 63 7.62 4.26 13.39
N LEU A 64 7.22 3.53 12.36
CA LEU A 64 6.45 2.31 12.48
C LEU A 64 7.33 1.14 12.93
N ASP A 65 6.75 0.17 13.62
CA ASP A 65 7.42 -1.09 13.94
C ASP A 65 7.59 -1.93 12.66
N PRO A 66 8.84 -2.23 12.24
CA PRO A 66 9.10 -2.91 10.97
C PRO A 66 8.59 -4.36 10.92
N ARG A 67 8.25 -4.96 12.05
CA ARG A 67 7.70 -6.31 12.13
C ARG A 67 6.22 -6.37 11.74
N LEU A 68 5.53 -5.21 11.77
CA LEU A 68 4.09 -5.08 11.58
C LEU A 68 3.71 -4.42 10.26
N PHE A 69 4.67 -4.18 9.38
CA PHE A 69 4.37 -3.70 8.03
C PHE A 69 5.32 -4.31 7.00
N ARG A 70 4.84 -4.30 5.76
CA ARG A 70 5.66 -4.61 4.60
C ARG A 70 5.48 -3.55 3.52
N VAL A 71 6.54 -3.27 2.78
CA VAL A 71 6.50 -2.38 1.61
C VAL A 71 6.75 -3.22 0.36
N ARG A 72 5.83 -3.13 -0.60
CA ARG A 72 6.00 -3.72 -1.92
C ARG A 72 6.22 -2.62 -2.94
N SER A 73 7.38 -2.61 -3.57
CA SER A 73 7.66 -1.72 -4.69
C SER A 73 7.09 -2.28 -5.99
N GLY A 74 6.56 -1.40 -6.84
CA GLY A 74 6.16 -1.75 -8.19
C GLY A 74 7.38 -2.15 -9.03
N SER A 75 7.36 -3.34 -9.58
CA SER A 75 8.33 -3.86 -10.53
C SER A 75 7.59 -4.52 -11.70
N PRO A 76 8.19 -4.65 -12.87
CA PRO A 76 7.63 -5.50 -13.92
C PRO A 76 7.31 -6.90 -13.38
N PRO A 77 6.25 -7.57 -13.84
CA PRO A 77 5.92 -8.90 -13.39
C PRO A 77 7.03 -9.90 -13.77
N SER A 78 7.43 -10.75 -12.82
CA SER A 78 8.37 -11.85 -13.07
C SER A 78 7.77 -12.88 -14.03
N SER A 79 8.60 -13.77 -14.58
CA SER A 79 8.13 -14.87 -15.46
C SER A 79 7.10 -15.77 -14.79
N LEU A 80 7.19 -15.98 -13.48
CA LEU A 80 6.19 -16.70 -12.70
C LEU A 80 4.89 -15.92 -12.61
N GLU A 81 4.94 -14.63 -12.23
CA GLU A 81 3.77 -13.77 -12.07
C GLU A 81 2.99 -13.59 -13.39
N GLN A 82 3.68 -13.60 -14.54
CA GLN A 82 3.06 -13.54 -15.88
C GLN A 82 2.18 -14.76 -16.23
N ARG A 83 2.34 -15.88 -15.53
CA ARG A 83 1.54 -17.11 -15.72
C ARG A 83 0.20 -17.06 -14.98
N TYR A 84 -0.01 -16.07 -14.11
CA TYR A 84 -1.21 -15.89 -13.31
C TYR A 84 -1.95 -14.62 -13.70
N HIS A 85 -3.18 -14.49 -13.20
CA HIS A 85 -3.94 -13.26 -13.32
C HIS A 85 -3.17 -12.08 -12.70
N PHE A 86 -3.25 -10.88 -13.29
CA PHE A 86 -2.44 -9.73 -12.85
C PHE A 86 -2.66 -9.33 -11.38
N LEU A 87 -3.80 -9.65 -10.79
CA LEU A 87 -4.09 -9.41 -9.37
C LEU A 87 -3.39 -10.40 -8.44
N TRP A 88 -3.01 -11.59 -8.93
CA TRP A 88 -2.41 -12.64 -8.10
C TRP A 88 -1.17 -12.15 -7.33
N ARG A 89 -0.29 -11.44 -8.00
CA ARG A 89 0.94 -10.91 -7.39
C ARG A 89 0.69 -9.93 -6.23
N TYR A 90 -0.46 -9.29 -6.22
CA TYR A 90 -0.88 -8.40 -5.13
C TYR A 90 -1.61 -9.18 -4.04
N GLN A 91 -2.37 -10.19 -4.41
CA GLN A 91 -3.06 -11.07 -3.47
C GLN A 91 -2.07 -11.79 -2.52
N VAL A 92 -0.96 -12.31 -3.05
CA VAL A 92 0.10 -12.93 -2.24
C VAL A 92 0.91 -11.93 -1.40
N ALA A 93 0.77 -10.65 -1.67
CA ALA A 93 1.44 -9.56 -0.95
C ALA A 93 0.52 -8.84 0.05
N LEU A 94 -0.72 -9.30 0.23
CA LEU A 94 -1.64 -8.73 1.21
C LEU A 94 -1.08 -8.88 2.63
N PRO A 95 -1.42 -7.96 3.54
CA PRO A 95 -1.01 -8.04 4.93
C PRO A 95 -1.69 -9.22 5.64
N ASN A 96 -1.03 -9.78 6.64
CA ASN A 96 -1.68 -10.64 7.60
C ASN A 96 -2.60 -9.83 8.53
N ASP A 97 -3.39 -10.53 9.34
CA ASP A 97 -4.22 -9.90 10.36
C ASP A 97 -3.36 -9.01 11.28
N GLY A 98 -3.79 -7.76 11.46
CA GLY A 98 -3.08 -6.78 12.27
C GLY A 98 -1.83 -6.14 11.62
N GLU A 99 -1.45 -6.54 10.41
CA GLU A 99 -0.33 -5.96 9.69
C GLU A 99 -0.77 -4.85 8.72
N MET A 100 0.20 -4.04 8.29
CA MET A 100 0.03 -3.03 7.25
C MET A 100 0.81 -3.41 5.99
N ALA A 101 0.22 -3.24 4.80
CA ALA A 101 0.92 -3.32 3.53
C ALA A 101 0.92 -1.95 2.84
N VAL A 102 2.11 -1.49 2.43
CA VAL A 102 2.30 -0.26 1.65
C VAL A 102 2.69 -0.66 0.24
N LEU A 103 1.85 -0.36 -0.73
CA LEU A 103 2.07 -0.65 -2.14
C LEU A 103 2.55 0.63 -2.86
N ASP A 104 3.84 0.67 -3.22
CA ASP A 104 4.40 1.68 -4.12
C ASP A 104 4.18 1.19 -5.54
N HIS A 105 3.17 1.67 -6.18
CA HIS A 105 2.47 1.09 -7.33
C HIS A 105 1.75 -0.24 -7.00
N SER A 106 0.47 -0.25 -7.30
CA SER A 106 -0.43 -1.34 -7.00
C SER A 106 -1.01 -1.95 -8.29
N TRP A 107 -2.12 -2.65 -8.19
CA TRP A 107 -2.87 -3.23 -9.32
C TRP A 107 -3.31 -2.21 -10.37
N TYR A 108 -3.28 -0.93 -10.04
CA TYR A 108 -3.60 0.15 -10.97
C TYR A 108 -2.60 0.29 -12.13
N GLY A 109 -1.41 -0.31 -12.01
CA GLY A 109 -0.47 -0.44 -13.12
C GLY A 109 -1.10 -1.00 -14.40
N ARG A 110 -2.07 -1.92 -14.29
CA ARG A 110 -2.83 -2.50 -15.41
C ARG A 110 -3.56 -1.45 -16.25
N VAL A 111 -4.17 -0.47 -15.61
CA VAL A 111 -4.97 0.58 -16.27
C VAL A 111 -4.19 1.88 -16.48
N LEU A 112 -2.99 1.99 -15.96
CA LEU A 112 -2.07 3.12 -16.14
C LEU A 112 -0.87 2.74 -17.01
N VAL A 113 0.19 2.19 -16.42
CA VAL A 113 1.46 1.88 -17.10
C VAL A 113 1.22 0.93 -18.28
N GLU A 114 0.62 -0.21 -18.03
CA GLU A 114 0.45 -1.24 -19.07
C GLU A 114 -0.49 -0.78 -20.20
N ARG A 115 -1.47 0.07 -19.90
CA ARG A 115 -2.33 0.74 -20.89
C ARG A 115 -1.55 1.79 -21.67
N CYS A 116 -0.88 2.71 -20.99
CA CYS A 116 -0.22 3.86 -21.62
C CYS A 116 1.00 3.43 -22.44
N ASP A 117 1.75 2.45 -21.99
CA ASP A 117 2.91 1.91 -22.70
C ASP A 117 2.54 0.78 -23.68
N LYS A 118 1.23 0.51 -23.84
CA LYS A 118 0.70 -0.52 -24.77
C LYS A 118 1.25 -1.93 -24.51
N LEU A 119 1.52 -2.25 -23.24
CA LEU A 119 2.03 -3.57 -22.84
C LEU A 119 0.96 -4.65 -22.86
N VAL A 120 -0.33 -4.25 -22.84
CA VAL A 120 -1.48 -5.17 -22.89
C VAL A 120 -2.50 -4.71 -23.92
N LYS A 121 -3.28 -5.67 -24.43
CA LYS A 121 -4.37 -5.40 -25.38
C LYS A 121 -5.45 -4.53 -24.72
N LYS A 122 -6.13 -3.70 -25.56
CA LYS A 122 -7.18 -2.77 -25.12
C LYS A 122 -8.31 -3.44 -24.33
N LYS A 123 -8.72 -4.65 -24.74
CA LYS A 123 -9.73 -5.44 -24.04
C LYS A 123 -9.33 -5.70 -22.58
N LEU A 124 -8.10 -6.13 -22.33
CA LEU A 124 -7.62 -6.53 -20.99
C LEU A 124 -7.59 -5.38 -19.99
N TRP A 125 -7.10 -4.18 -20.37
CA TRP A 125 -7.10 -3.06 -19.43
C TRP A 125 -8.50 -2.44 -19.25
N ARG A 126 -9.42 -2.60 -20.23
CA ARG A 126 -10.81 -2.17 -20.04
C ARG A 126 -11.57 -3.06 -19.06
N GLU A 127 -11.39 -4.36 -19.14
CA GLU A 127 -11.97 -5.34 -18.22
C GLU A 127 -11.37 -5.19 -16.80
N ALA A 128 -10.12 -4.76 -16.70
CA ALA A 128 -9.43 -4.62 -15.43
C ALA A 128 -10.10 -3.61 -14.47
N TYR A 129 -10.83 -2.63 -14.95
CA TYR A 129 -11.56 -1.70 -14.05
C TYR A 129 -12.60 -2.43 -13.21
N GLN A 130 -13.38 -3.31 -13.84
CA GLN A 130 -14.37 -4.13 -13.13
C GLN A 130 -13.66 -5.10 -12.16
N GLN A 131 -12.64 -5.82 -12.65
CA GLN A 131 -11.87 -6.77 -11.85
C GLN A 131 -11.22 -6.13 -10.63
N ILE A 132 -10.71 -4.90 -10.76
CA ILE A 132 -10.16 -4.11 -9.66
C ILE A 132 -11.25 -3.77 -8.64
N ASN A 133 -12.41 -3.29 -9.09
CA ASN A 133 -13.50 -2.93 -8.19
C ASN A 133 -14.04 -4.15 -7.42
N GLU A 134 -14.15 -5.30 -8.08
CA GLU A 134 -14.55 -6.57 -7.46
C GLU A 134 -13.52 -7.04 -6.44
N PHE A 135 -12.23 -6.96 -6.77
CA PHE A 135 -11.14 -7.31 -5.87
C PHE A 135 -11.10 -6.40 -4.63
N GLU A 136 -11.22 -5.09 -4.82
CA GLU A 136 -11.26 -4.12 -3.72
C GLU A 136 -12.48 -4.30 -2.83
N ARG A 137 -13.63 -4.62 -3.43
CA ARG A 137 -14.84 -4.95 -2.69
C ARG A 137 -14.65 -6.21 -1.85
N TRP A 138 -14.10 -7.26 -2.45
CA TRP A 138 -13.78 -8.49 -1.73
C TRP A 138 -12.87 -8.23 -0.52
N LEU A 139 -11.81 -7.44 -0.68
CA LEU A 139 -10.91 -7.07 0.43
C LEU A 139 -11.65 -6.33 1.55
N THR A 140 -12.50 -5.37 1.19
CA THR A 140 -13.23 -4.56 2.18
C THR A 140 -14.37 -5.33 2.84
N ASP A 141 -15.05 -6.22 2.13
CA ASP A 141 -16.08 -7.11 2.66
C ASP A 141 -15.47 -8.14 3.64
N ASP A 142 -14.20 -8.55 3.42
CA ASP A 142 -13.41 -9.36 4.34
C ASP A 142 -12.90 -8.58 5.58
N GLY A 143 -13.21 -7.28 5.67
CA GLY A 143 -12.91 -6.42 6.81
C GLY A 143 -11.52 -5.78 6.76
N GLN A 144 -10.84 -5.83 5.62
CA GLN A 144 -9.56 -5.13 5.42
C GLN A 144 -9.79 -3.64 5.16
N VAL A 145 -8.88 -2.80 5.63
CA VAL A 145 -8.93 -1.36 5.41
C VAL A 145 -8.11 -1.02 4.19
N LEU A 146 -8.77 -0.59 3.11
CA LEU A 146 -8.11 -0.18 1.89
C LEU A 146 -8.09 1.35 1.76
N ILE A 147 -6.90 1.95 1.71
CA ILE A 147 -6.69 3.39 1.62
C ILE A 147 -5.89 3.70 0.37
N LYS A 148 -6.47 4.49 -0.54
CA LYS A 148 -5.91 4.79 -1.85
C LYS A 148 -5.57 6.26 -1.99
N PHE A 149 -4.32 6.54 -2.42
CA PHE A 149 -3.84 7.88 -2.69
C PHE A 149 -3.39 8.02 -4.15
N TRP A 150 -3.83 9.12 -4.76
CA TRP A 150 -3.26 9.60 -6.02
C TRP A 150 -2.50 10.90 -5.76
N MET A 151 -1.17 10.88 -5.90
CA MET A 151 -0.31 12.06 -5.73
C MET A 151 -0.20 12.82 -7.04
N HIS A 152 -0.89 13.96 -7.12
CA HIS A 152 -0.96 14.78 -8.32
C HIS A 152 0.01 15.96 -8.28
N ILE A 153 0.84 16.08 -9.31
CA ILE A 153 1.71 17.26 -9.56
C ILE A 153 1.45 17.79 -10.97
N SER A 154 1.66 19.08 -11.16
CA SER A 154 1.56 19.67 -12.49
C SER A 154 2.69 19.20 -13.41
N LYS A 155 2.44 19.23 -14.73
CA LYS A 155 3.46 18.93 -15.76
C LYS A 155 4.73 19.81 -15.59
N LYS A 156 4.54 21.09 -15.21
CA LYS A 156 5.63 22.04 -14.92
C LYS A 156 6.45 21.58 -13.70
N GLU A 157 5.80 21.19 -12.62
CA GLU A 157 6.47 20.71 -11.41
C GLU A 157 7.20 19.38 -11.65
N GLN A 158 6.60 18.46 -12.40
CA GLN A 158 7.24 17.21 -12.80
C GLN A 158 8.54 17.47 -13.57
N LYS A 159 8.50 18.39 -14.57
CA LYS A 159 9.70 18.76 -15.35
C LYS A 159 10.80 19.38 -14.47
N LYS A 160 10.41 20.22 -13.50
CA LYS A 160 11.34 20.81 -12.53
C LYS A 160 12.03 19.72 -11.72
N ARG A 161 11.27 18.80 -11.12
CA ARG A 161 11.80 17.72 -10.30
C ARG A 161 12.66 16.74 -11.09
N PHE A 162 12.36 16.48 -12.35
CA PHE A 162 13.24 15.70 -13.22
C PHE A 162 14.61 16.33 -13.36
N ARG A 163 14.67 17.66 -13.55
CA ARG A 163 15.95 18.39 -13.64
C ARG A 163 16.73 18.32 -12.32
N GLU A 164 16.03 18.51 -11.19
CA GLU A 164 16.64 18.42 -9.87
C GLU A 164 17.21 17.01 -9.62
N CYS A 165 16.45 15.94 -9.90
CA CYS A 165 16.94 14.58 -9.79
C CYS A 165 18.10 14.26 -10.74
N GLN A 166 18.12 14.81 -11.96
CA GLN A 166 19.22 14.61 -12.91
C GLN A 166 20.51 15.33 -12.47
N ALA A 167 20.39 16.46 -11.79
CA ALA A 167 21.52 17.22 -11.27
C ALA A 167 22.14 16.56 -10.02
N ASP A 168 21.37 15.75 -9.28
CA ASP A 168 21.85 15.05 -8.10
C ASP A 168 22.51 13.70 -8.47
N PRO A 169 23.84 13.53 -8.22
CA PRO A 169 24.55 12.28 -8.51
C PRO A 169 23.93 11.04 -7.87
N LEU A 170 23.30 11.19 -6.70
CA LEU A 170 22.68 10.08 -5.96
C LEU A 170 21.27 9.73 -6.46
N LEU A 171 20.63 10.62 -7.22
CA LEU A 171 19.24 10.45 -7.67
C LEU A 171 19.08 10.32 -9.19
N ARG A 172 20.10 10.69 -9.98
CA ARG A 172 20.04 10.71 -11.45
C ARG A 172 19.66 9.37 -12.07
N TRP A 173 20.04 8.25 -11.43
CA TRP A 173 19.70 6.89 -11.87
C TRP A 173 18.21 6.61 -11.90
N LYS A 174 17.41 7.35 -11.10
CA LYS A 174 15.94 7.22 -11.05
C LYS A 174 15.26 7.75 -12.31
N ILE A 175 15.92 8.65 -13.05
CA ILE A 175 15.34 9.27 -14.24
C ILE A 175 15.66 8.44 -15.46
N THR A 176 14.86 7.43 -15.71
CA THR A 176 14.98 6.50 -16.81
C THR A 176 14.46 7.09 -18.14
N LYS A 177 14.66 6.36 -19.24
CA LYS A 177 14.08 6.73 -20.55
C LYS A 177 12.56 6.72 -20.50
N GLU A 178 11.97 5.78 -19.77
CA GLU A 178 10.53 5.65 -19.55
C GLU A 178 9.94 6.90 -18.88
N TYR A 179 10.56 7.41 -17.82
CA TYR A 179 10.12 8.64 -17.15
C TYR A 179 10.09 9.85 -18.09
N LYS A 180 11.09 9.97 -18.96
CA LYS A 180 11.12 11.04 -19.97
C LYS A 180 10.03 10.85 -21.02
N GLN A 181 9.70 9.61 -21.36
CA GLN A 181 8.60 9.28 -22.26
C GLN A 181 7.25 9.57 -21.63
N HIS A 182 7.01 9.17 -20.38
CA HIS A 182 5.78 9.47 -19.64
C HIS A 182 5.55 10.98 -19.53
N HIS A 183 6.59 11.75 -19.26
CA HIS A 183 6.48 13.21 -19.25
C HIS A 183 6.08 13.81 -20.60
N ARG A 184 6.64 13.32 -21.71
CA ARG A 184 6.26 13.75 -23.06
C ARG A 184 4.80 13.42 -23.36
N GLN A 185 4.30 12.33 -22.84
CA GLN A 185 2.93 11.84 -23.00
C GLN A 185 2.01 12.24 -21.84
N TYR A 186 2.36 13.26 -21.05
CA TYR A 186 1.64 13.66 -19.84
C TYR A 186 0.12 13.75 -20.06
N ASP A 187 -0.33 14.39 -21.13
CA ASP A 187 -1.75 14.60 -21.38
C ASP A 187 -2.51 13.29 -21.68
N ARG A 188 -1.85 12.35 -22.34
CA ARG A 188 -2.36 10.99 -22.53
C ARG A 188 -2.48 10.23 -21.22
N TRP A 189 -1.47 10.35 -20.37
CA TRP A 189 -1.49 9.76 -19.04
C TRP A 189 -2.56 10.41 -18.15
N LEU A 190 -2.73 11.72 -18.25
CA LEU A 190 -3.76 12.45 -17.52
C LEU A 190 -5.15 11.90 -17.82
N THR A 191 -5.47 11.67 -19.08
CA THR A 191 -6.73 11.04 -19.51
C THR A 191 -6.91 9.65 -18.89
N ALA A 192 -5.85 8.84 -18.85
CA ALA A 192 -5.90 7.51 -18.24
C ALA A 192 -6.12 7.57 -16.72
N VAL A 193 -5.48 8.54 -16.05
CA VAL A 193 -5.63 8.79 -14.60
C VAL A 193 -7.04 9.23 -14.27
N GLU A 194 -7.62 10.17 -15.02
CA GLU A 194 -8.98 10.65 -14.79
C GLU A 194 -10.00 9.52 -14.98
N GLU A 195 -9.83 8.69 -16.01
CA GLU A 195 -10.67 7.51 -16.22
C GLU A 195 -10.52 6.50 -15.08
N MET A 196 -9.29 6.25 -14.61
CA MET A 196 -9.04 5.37 -13.47
C MET A 196 -9.74 5.90 -12.21
N LEU A 197 -9.53 7.16 -11.88
CA LEU A 197 -10.15 7.77 -10.70
C LEU A 197 -11.68 7.71 -10.78
N ALA A 198 -12.27 8.02 -11.95
CA ALA A 198 -13.71 8.00 -12.14
C ALA A 198 -14.30 6.60 -12.02
N LYS A 199 -13.64 5.59 -12.61
CA LYS A 199 -14.17 4.21 -12.68
C LYS A 199 -13.90 3.38 -11.44
N THR A 200 -12.96 3.81 -10.59
CA THR A 200 -12.56 3.03 -9.40
C THR A 200 -12.69 3.81 -8.08
N HIS A 201 -13.39 4.96 -8.10
CA HIS A 201 -13.79 5.67 -6.90
C HIS A 201 -15.09 5.05 -6.36
N SER A 202 -14.96 4.12 -5.45
CA SER A 202 -16.10 3.42 -4.85
C SER A 202 -16.37 3.90 -3.41
N ALA A 203 -17.57 3.67 -2.91
CA ALA A 203 -17.92 4.03 -1.53
C ALA A 203 -17.09 3.25 -0.49
N HIS A 204 -16.78 1.98 -0.77
CA HIS A 204 -15.99 1.11 0.10
C HIS A 204 -14.48 1.39 0.03
N ALA A 205 -13.99 1.90 -1.09
CA ALA A 205 -12.58 2.23 -1.30
C ALA A 205 -12.42 3.54 -2.10
N PRO A 206 -12.72 4.71 -1.49
CA PRO A 206 -12.62 5.99 -2.19
C PRO A 206 -11.17 6.43 -2.37
N TRP A 207 -10.88 7.04 -3.52
CA TRP A 207 -9.62 7.70 -3.77
C TRP A 207 -9.48 8.99 -2.95
N THR A 208 -8.31 9.18 -2.36
CA THR A 208 -7.86 10.48 -1.86
C THR A 208 -6.87 11.08 -2.85
N VAL A 209 -7.29 12.13 -3.55
CA VAL A 209 -6.38 12.87 -4.44
C VAL A 209 -5.60 13.88 -3.60
N VAL A 210 -4.27 13.87 -3.77
CA VAL A 210 -3.32 14.67 -2.98
C VAL A 210 -2.62 15.68 -3.87
N GLU A 211 -2.74 16.97 -3.54
CA GLU A 211 -1.98 18.04 -4.16
C GLU A 211 -0.50 17.92 -3.75
N ALA A 212 0.35 17.48 -4.66
CA ALA A 212 1.72 17.10 -4.34
C ALA A 212 2.79 18.06 -4.89
N ASN A 213 2.42 19.26 -5.35
CA ASN A 213 3.39 20.29 -5.73
C ASN A 213 4.22 20.76 -4.51
N ASP A 214 3.62 20.88 -3.33
CA ASP A 214 4.38 21.06 -2.09
C ASP A 214 4.52 19.71 -1.36
N PRO A 215 5.75 19.19 -1.19
CA PRO A 215 5.96 17.90 -0.55
C PRO A 215 5.58 17.86 0.93
N ARG A 216 5.59 19.02 1.63
CA ARG A 216 5.21 19.13 3.04
C ARG A 216 3.71 19.01 3.20
N TRP A 217 2.97 19.76 2.39
CA TRP A 217 1.51 19.65 2.33
C TRP A 217 1.06 18.22 2.02
N ALA A 218 1.62 17.63 0.97
CA ALA A 218 1.25 16.29 0.54
C ALA A 218 1.44 15.23 1.64
N ARG A 219 2.58 15.26 2.34
CA ARG A 219 2.85 14.33 3.44
C ARG A 219 1.87 14.49 4.59
N VAL A 220 1.63 15.72 5.04
CA VAL A 220 0.68 15.97 6.14
C VAL A 220 -0.72 15.50 5.75
N LYS A 221 -1.21 15.82 4.54
CA LYS A 221 -2.52 15.37 4.05
C LYS A 221 -2.63 13.84 4.03
N ILE A 222 -1.60 13.13 3.54
CA ILE A 222 -1.58 11.67 3.51
C ILE A 222 -1.62 11.10 4.93
N PHE A 223 -0.77 11.60 5.83
CA PHE A 223 -0.68 11.09 7.20
C PHE A 223 -1.97 11.33 8.00
N GLN A 224 -2.56 12.52 7.88
CA GLN A 224 -3.86 12.83 8.48
C GLN A 224 -4.96 11.91 7.96
N THR A 225 -4.99 11.67 6.65
CA THR A 225 -5.98 10.78 6.05
C THR A 225 -5.79 9.34 6.51
N LEU A 226 -4.54 8.87 6.59
CA LEU A 226 -4.22 7.53 7.12
C LEU A 226 -4.68 7.37 8.55
N ALA A 227 -4.28 8.29 9.45
CA ALA A 227 -4.67 8.26 10.85
C ALA A 227 -6.19 8.21 11.00
N LYS A 228 -6.90 9.15 10.36
CA LYS A 228 -8.36 9.22 10.38
C LYS A 228 -9.01 7.92 9.89
N LYS A 229 -8.56 7.35 8.76
CA LYS A 229 -9.14 6.14 8.18
C LYS A 229 -8.92 4.90 9.05
N VAL A 230 -7.75 4.77 9.66
CA VAL A 230 -7.46 3.67 10.58
C VAL A 230 -8.27 3.83 11.88
N GLU A 231 -8.37 5.04 12.44
CA GLU A 231 -9.21 5.34 13.61
C GLU A 231 -10.68 4.97 13.37
N GLU A 232 -11.25 5.42 12.23
CA GLU A 232 -12.63 5.11 11.84
C GLU A 232 -12.84 3.58 11.70
N ALA A 233 -11.87 2.86 11.17
CA ALA A 233 -11.97 1.41 11.00
C ALA A 233 -11.88 0.67 12.35
N LEU A 234 -10.97 1.09 13.24
CA LEU A 234 -10.87 0.56 14.59
C LEU A 234 -12.15 0.80 15.40
N ALA A 235 -12.75 1.99 15.28
CA ALA A 235 -14.01 2.30 15.94
C ALA A 235 -15.15 1.39 15.44
N ARG A 236 -15.27 1.17 14.13
CA ARG A 236 -16.26 0.24 13.55
C ARG A 236 -16.03 -1.20 14.03
N ARG A 237 -14.76 -1.66 14.09
CA ARG A 237 -14.45 -3.03 14.51
C ARG A 237 -14.81 -3.27 15.99
N LYS A 238 -14.65 -2.28 16.86
CA LYS A 238 -15.06 -2.35 18.27
C LYS A 238 -16.60 -2.33 18.45
N ALA A 239 -17.32 -1.68 17.56
CA ALA A 239 -18.78 -1.58 17.61
C ALA A 239 -19.50 -2.87 17.14
N VAL A 240 -18.82 -3.77 16.42
CA VAL A 240 -19.39 -5.05 15.97
C VAL A 240 -19.15 -6.11 17.04
N PRO A 241 -20.20 -6.68 17.69
CA PRO A 241 -20.05 -7.75 18.68
C PRO A 241 -19.32 -8.95 18.06
N ALA A 242 -18.38 -9.55 18.78
CA ALA A 242 -17.59 -10.70 18.35
C ALA A 242 -18.45 -11.92 17.89
N ALA A 243 -19.70 -11.99 18.31
CA ALA A 243 -20.63 -13.07 17.97
C ALA A 243 -21.15 -13.05 16.51
N VAL A 244 -20.96 -11.96 15.76
CA VAL A 244 -21.49 -11.79 14.38
C VAL A 244 -20.42 -12.06 13.32
N SER A 245 -19.16 -12.15 13.68
CA SER A 245 -18.06 -12.37 12.74
C SER A 245 -17.90 -13.86 12.43
N ARG A 246 -18.38 -14.32 11.26
CA ARG A 246 -18.05 -15.66 10.73
C ARG A 246 -16.52 -15.89 10.63
N THR A 247 -15.76 -14.82 10.48
CA THR A 247 -14.30 -14.80 10.49
C THR A 247 -13.71 -15.06 11.89
N ALA A 248 -14.34 -14.63 12.97
CA ALA A 248 -13.85 -14.88 14.33
C ALA A 248 -13.85 -16.38 14.69
N ALA A 249 -14.87 -17.13 14.30
CA ALA A 249 -14.92 -18.56 14.52
C ALA A 249 -13.88 -19.33 13.68
N ALA A 250 -13.72 -18.97 12.40
CA ALA A 250 -12.71 -19.57 11.52
C ALA A 250 -11.29 -19.20 11.98
N ARG A 251 -11.07 -17.97 12.48
CA ARG A 251 -9.79 -17.51 13.04
C ARG A 251 -9.47 -18.18 14.37
N ALA A 252 -10.45 -18.37 15.24
CA ALA A 252 -10.27 -19.13 16.49
C ALA A 252 -9.85 -20.58 16.20
N ALA A 253 -10.47 -21.23 15.21
CA ALA A 253 -10.10 -22.56 14.77
C ALA A 253 -8.67 -22.60 14.18
N THR A 254 -8.27 -21.60 13.38
CA THR A 254 -6.92 -21.50 12.81
C THR A 254 -5.87 -21.23 13.89
N LYS A 255 -6.19 -20.40 14.89
CA LYS A 255 -5.32 -20.11 16.03
C LYS A 255 -5.14 -21.35 16.92
N ALA A 256 -6.21 -22.10 17.17
CA ALA A 256 -6.16 -23.35 17.89
C ALA A 256 -5.30 -24.41 17.15
N ALA A 257 -5.52 -24.57 15.84
CA ALA A 257 -4.73 -25.48 15.01
C ALA A 257 -3.23 -25.11 14.92
N ARG A 258 -2.89 -23.80 14.92
CA ARG A 258 -1.50 -23.35 15.01
C ARG A 258 -0.88 -23.61 16.37
N ALA A 259 -1.62 -23.43 17.46
CA ALA A 259 -1.14 -23.74 18.80
C ALA A 259 -0.89 -25.24 18.98
N GLU A 260 -1.77 -26.10 18.49
CA GLU A 260 -1.59 -27.54 18.48
C GLU A 260 -0.37 -28.00 17.68
N ARG A 261 -0.15 -27.42 16.48
CA ARG A 261 1.05 -27.71 15.68
C ARG A 261 2.33 -27.29 16.40
N ALA A 262 2.36 -26.12 17.01
CA ALA A 262 3.53 -25.65 17.76
C ALA A 262 3.86 -26.56 18.96
N VAL A 263 2.85 -27.07 19.65
CA VAL A 263 3.03 -28.07 20.74
C VAL A 263 3.56 -29.40 20.20
N THR A 264 3.03 -29.86 19.08
CA THR A 264 3.45 -31.11 18.45
C THR A 264 4.88 -31.06 17.92
N ASP A 265 5.26 -29.93 17.28
CA ASP A 265 6.62 -29.70 16.78
C ASP A 265 7.63 -29.57 17.92
N SER A 266 7.26 -28.93 19.02
CA SER A 266 8.09 -28.86 20.23
C SER A 266 8.27 -30.23 20.93
N ALA A 267 7.23 -31.03 20.93
CA ALA A 267 7.31 -32.43 21.47
C ALA A 267 8.19 -33.30 20.60
N ARG A 268 8.12 -33.18 19.27
CA ARG A 268 8.97 -33.88 18.30
C ARG A 268 10.45 -33.51 18.46
N ALA A 269 10.75 -32.23 18.55
CA ALA A 269 12.12 -31.74 18.75
C ALA A 269 12.74 -32.28 20.03
N ARG A 270 11.97 -32.30 21.15
CA ARG A 270 12.44 -32.89 22.43
C ARG A 270 12.62 -34.41 22.36
N ALA A 271 11.85 -35.09 21.55
CA ALA A 271 12.01 -36.55 21.36
C ALA A 271 13.24 -36.90 20.51
N GLU A 272 13.57 -36.07 19.51
CA GLU A 272 14.80 -36.18 18.73
C GLU A 272 16.06 -35.86 19.54
N GLU A 273 16.03 -34.79 20.37
CA GLU A 273 17.14 -34.50 21.30
C GLU A 273 17.40 -35.62 22.28
N ARG A 274 16.37 -36.26 22.82
CA ARG A 274 16.53 -37.42 23.71
C ARG A 274 17.18 -38.62 23.02
N LYS A 275 16.75 -38.96 21.78
CA LYS A 275 17.37 -40.04 21.01
C LYS A 275 18.85 -39.78 20.71
N THR A 276 19.20 -38.55 20.34
CA THR A 276 20.59 -38.16 20.07
C THR A 276 21.46 -38.25 21.33
N THR A 277 20.89 -37.92 22.50
CA THR A 277 21.59 -38.02 23.79
C THR A 277 21.77 -39.45 24.25
N GLU A 278 20.82 -40.34 23.99
CA GLU A 278 20.93 -41.80 24.30
C GLU A 278 21.92 -42.50 23.38
N GLU A 279 21.98 -42.13 22.09
CA GLU A 279 22.96 -42.67 21.14
C GLU A 279 24.40 -42.26 21.47
N VAL A 280 24.62 -41.04 21.97
CA VAL A 280 25.95 -40.56 22.41
C VAL A 280 26.37 -41.16 23.76
N ALA A 281 25.44 -41.58 24.58
CA ALA A 281 25.74 -42.25 25.87
C ALA A 281 26.06 -43.73 25.75
N HIS A 282 25.80 -44.36 24.58
CA HIS A 282 26.07 -45.77 24.29
C HIS A 282 27.23 -45.99 23.31
N ALA A 283 27.90 -44.94 22.84
CA ALA A 283 29.13 -44.96 22.04
C ALA A 283 30.37 -44.66 22.91
#